data_3fb3de6a72070215c7c29cdea5485583
#
_entry.id   3fb3de6a72070215c7c29cdea5485583
#
_cell.length_a   1.000
_cell.length_b   1.000
_cell.length_c   1.000
_cell.angle_alpha   90.00
_cell.angle_beta   90.00
_cell.angle_gamma   90.00
#
_symmetry.space_group_name_H-M   'P 1'
#
loop_
_entity.id
_entity.type
_entity.pdbx_description
1 polymer ?
#
loop_
_entity_poly.entity_id
_entity_poly.type
_entity_poly.pdbx_seq_one_letter_code
_entity_poly.pdbx_strand_id
1 'polypeptide(L)'
;AREGATVILLEPTDHVGGMNTGGLSHCDSNQMVRSTVRGLFEEWHMRVVKDYTDRGLNAPYFPGVKDQSLWTFEPHVAMRVTMQMLDEAGVRVLTERYLKSVTKDGPRITSLITKDGTFTARVYVDGSYEGDLMAAAGVNWTIGREGRAEYGESLAGKQYPKQKMNINGFDEQGNLLPLVTTDDAGAEEGGDRNVMT
;
A
#
# COMPACT_ATOMS: atom_id res chain seq x y z
N ALA A 1 1.32 10.81 -16.34
CA ALA A 1 1.91 12.12 -16.66
C ALA A 1 3.04 12.01 -17.70
N ARG A 2 4.04 11.15 -17.51
CA ARG A 2 5.18 10.99 -18.43
C ARG A 2 4.77 10.68 -19.89
N GLU A 3 3.59 10.07 -20.08
CA GLU A 3 3.01 9.75 -21.40
C GLU A 3 2.14 10.91 -21.95
N GLY A 4 2.31 12.12 -21.44
CA GLY A 4 1.65 13.32 -21.94
C GLY A 4 0.27 13.62 -21.34
N ALA A 5 -0.19 12.88 -20.34
CA ALA A 5 -1.43 13.20 -19.64
C ALA A 5 -1.23 14.32 -18.62
N THR A 6 -2.20 15.23 -18.51
CA THR A 6 -2.28 16.17 -17.38
C THR A 6 -2.84 15.41 -16.18
N VAL A 7 -2.08 15.36 -15.08
CA VAL A 7 -2.41 14.59 -13.89
C VAL A 7 -2.48 15.47 -12.65
N ILE A 8 -3.52 15.25 -11.86
CA ILE A 8 -3.63 15.78 -10.49
C ILE A 8 -3.67 14.58 -9.55
N LEU A 9 -2.81 14.60 -8.54
CA LEU A 9 -2.83 13.65 -7.43
C LEU A 9 -3.52 14.32 -6.24
N LEU A 10 -4.57 13.69 -5.74
CA LEU A 10 -5.27 14.10 -4.53
C LEU A 10 -4.87 13.16 -3.41
N GLU A 11 -4.26 13.69 -2.38
CA GLU A 11 -3.83 12.94 -1.20
C GLU A 11 -4.67 13.37 0.01
N PRO A 12 -5.33 12.44 0.71
CA PRO A 12 -6.16 12.79 1.86
C PRO A 12 -5.38 13.37 3.04
N THR A 13 -4.12 12.99 3.20
CA THR A 13 -3.24 13.47 4.27
C THR A 13 -2.29 14.57 3.77
N ASP A 14 -1.34 14.95 4.58
CA ASP A 14 -0.20 15.81 4.20
C ASP A 14 1.00 15.01 3.65
N HIS A 15 0.86 13.67 3.56
CA HIS A 15 1.94 12.75 3.27
C HIS A 15 1.68 11.91 2.01
N VAL A 16 2.56 12.00 1.02
CA VAL A 16 2.46 11.30 -0.27
C VAL A 16 3.35 10.05 -0.28
N GLY A 17 2.85 8.96 -0.86
CA GLY A 17 3.64 7.76 -1.14
C GLY A 17 3.37 6.57 -0.21
N GLY A 18 2.42 6.72 0.71
CA GLY A 18 1.93 5.63 1.56
C GLY A 18 3.05 4.89 2.29
N MET A 19 3.05 3.56 2.24
CA MET A 19 4.04 2.73 2.95
C MET A 19 5.48 2.99 2.54
N ASN A 20 5.73 3.35 1.29
CA ASN A 20 7.10 3.58 0.81
C ASN A 20 7.75 4.82 1.44
N THR A 21 6.96 5.76 1.92
CA THR A 21 7.46 7.03 2.49
C THR A 21 7.04 7.23 3.94
N GLY A 22 6.16 6.37 4.46
CA GLY A 22 5.47 6.54 5.74
C GLY A 22 6.19 5.97 6.97
N GLY A 23 7.42 5.49 6.85
CA GLY A 23 8.23 5.12 8.03
C GLY A 23 8.61 3.65 8.17
N LEU A 24 8.19 2.75 7.26
CA LEU A 24 8.60 1.34 7.32
C LEU A 24 10.09 1.16 7.03
N SER A 25 10.71 2.09 6.31
CA SER A 25 12.17 2.21 6.10
C SER A 25 12.87 1.00 5.48
N HIS A 26 12.13 -0.02 5.12
CA HIS A 26 12.62 -1.23 4.45
C HIS A 26 11.59 -1.73 3.45
N CYS A 27 12.08 -2.19 2.30
CA CYS A 27 11.23 -2.75 1.25
C CYS A 27 11.47 -4.26 1.12
N ASP A 28 10.41 -5.04 1.24
CA ASP A 28 10.44 -6.51 1.15
C ASP A 28 10.80 -7.03 -0.24
N SER A 29 10.94 -6.16 -1.23
CA SER A 29 11.41 -6.52 -2.57
C SER A 29 12.85 -7.10 -2.59
N ASN A 30 13.58 -7.02 -1.47
CA ASN A 30 14.83 -7.74 -1.29
C ASN A 30 14.67 -9.27 -1.39
N GLN A 31 13.46 -9.79 -1.21
CA GLN A 31 13.12 -11.20 -1.35
C GLN A 31 12.75 -11.60 -2.79
N MET A 32 12.60 -10.62 -3.68
CA MET A 32 12.31 -10.87 -5.09
C MET A 32 13.58 -11.20 -5.88
N VAL A 33 13.42 -11.85 -7.01
CA VAL A 33 14.51 -11.99 -7.97
C VAL A 33 14.84 -10.60 -8.52
N ARG A 34 16.05 -10.10 -8.27
CA ARG A 34 16.47 -8.72 -8.62
C ARG A 34 16.15 -8.34 -10.06
N SER A 35 16.28 -9.28 -10.99
CA SER A 35 16.00 -9.05 -12.42
C SER A 35 14.52 -8.81 -12.74
N THR A 36 13.59 -9.07 -11.84
CA THR A 36 12.17 -8.83 -12.02
C THR A 36 11.74 -7.43 -11.56
N VAL A 37 12.56 -6.76 -10.77
CA VAL A 37 12.31 -5.38 -10.34
C VAL A 37 12.63 -4.43 -11.49
N ARG A 38 11.64 -3.71 -11.98
CA ARG A 38 11.73 -2.89 -13.20
C ARG A 38 10.86 -1.63 -13.10
N GLY A 39 11.01 -0.79 -14.13
CA GLY A 39 10.16 0.38 -14.37
C GLY A 39 10.36 1.47 -13.34
N LEU A 40 9.27 2.17 -13.01
CA LEU A 40 9.30 3.32 -12.07
C LEU A 40 9.72 2.91 -10.67
N PHE A 41 9.44 1.68 -10.25
CA PHE A 41 9.83 1.19 -8.93
C PHE A 41 11.35 0.99 -8.83
N GLU A 42 11.99 0.42 -9.85
CA GLU A 42 13.45 0.35 -9.93
C GLU A 42 14.08 1.74 -9.99
N GLU A 43 13.54 2.63 -10.84
CA GLU A 43 14.03 4.01 -10.94
C GLU A 43 13.97 4.72 -9.59
N TRP A 44 12.87 4.58 -8.85
CA TRP A 44 12.70 5.17 -7.54
C TRP A 44 13.78 4.70 -6.56
N HIS A 45 14.02 3.37 -6.47
CA HIS A 45 15.07 2.82 -5.62
C HIS A 45 16.47 3.32 -6.00
N MET A 46 16.77 3.37 -7.30
CA MET A 46 18.06 3.87 -7.77
C MET A 46 18.27 5.36 -7.45
N ARG A 47 17.22 6.15 -7.49
CA ARG A 47 17.26 7.56 -7.09
C ARG A 47 17.45 7.71 -5.57
N VAL A 48 16.85 6.85 -4.77
CA VAL A 48 17.08 6.81 -3.32
C VAL A 48 18.55 6.51 -3.03
N VAL A 49 19.13 5.49 -3.67
CA VAL A 49 20.57 5.18 -3.53
C VAL A 49 21.44 6.36 -3.94
N LYS A 50 21.10 7.00 -5.06
CA LYS A 50 21.83 8.16 -5.57
C LYS A 50 21.79 9.33 -4.60
N ASP A 51 20.67 9.60 -3.94
CA ASP A 51 20.56 10.66 -2.94
C ASP A 51 21.58 10.47 -1.81
N TYR A 52 21.73 9.24 -1.29
CA TYR A 52 22.75 8.95 -0.29
C TYR A 52 24.16 9.11 -0.83
N THR A 53 24.43 8.57 -2.01
CA THR A 53 25.77 8.63 -2.63
C THR A 53 26.20 10.06 -2.91
N ASP A 54 25.32 10.89 -3.43
CA ASP A 54 25.62 12.30 -3.74
C ASP A 54 25.97 13.12 -2.49
N ARG A 55 25.45 12.70 -1.33
CA ARG A 55 25.75 13.31 -0.03
C ARG A 55 26.97 12.68 0.66
N GLY A 56 27.64 11.72 0.02
CA GLY A 56 28.74 10.97 0.62
C GLY A 56 28.32 10.08 1.79
N LEU A 57 27.06 9.66 1.83
CA LEU A 57 26.47 8.83 2.87
C LEU A 57 26.18 7.42 2.35
N ASN A 58 26.08 6.48 3.28
CA ASN A 58 25.55 5.15 3.00
C ASN A 58 24.08 5.09 3.41
N ALA A 59 23.28 4.33 2.66
CA ALA A 59 21.94 4.02 3.10
C ALA A 59 21.95 3.27 4.45
N PRO A 60 20.88 3.38 5.27
CA PRO A 60 20.78 2.67 6.52
C PRO A 60 21.04 1.17 6.38
N TYR A 61 21.68 0.58 7.37
CA TYR A 61 22.12 -0.81 7.34
C TYR A 61 21.29 -1.71 8.24
N PHE A 62 20.78 -2.82 7.68
CA PHE A 62 20.17 -3.91 8.43
C PHE A 62 21.01 -5.19 8.32
N PRO A 63 21.50 -5.77 9.44
CA PRO A 63 22.31 -6.98 9.40
C PRO A 63 21.59 -8.15 8.72
N GLY A 64 22.31 -8.87 7.87
CA GLY A 64 21.80 -10.08 7.22
C GLY A 64 21.04 -9.90 5.91
N VAL A 65 20.78 -8.67 5.47
CA VAL A 65 20.12 -8.40 4.18
C VAL A 65 21.16 -8.10 3.11
N LYS A 66 21.07 -8.76 1.96
CA LYS A 66 21.91 -8.46 0.79
C LYS A 66 21.40 -7.21 0.07
N ASP A 67 22.32 -6.49 -0.58
CA ASP A 67 22.01 -5.30 -1.40
C ASP A 67 21.19 -4.24 -0.68
N GLN A 68 21.47 -4.04 0.60
CA GLN A 68 20.69 -3.20 1.50
C GLN A 68 20.53 -1.75 1.06
N SER A 69 21.53 -1.22 0.37
CA SER A 69 21.50 0.14 -0.15
C SER A 69 20.30 0.40 -1.10
N LEU A 70 19.75 -0.66 -1.70
CA LEU A 70 18.58 -0.56 -2.55
C LEU A 70 17.25 -0.61 -1.76
N TRP A 71 17.23 -1.30 -0.63
CA TRP A 71 15.99 -1.72 0.02
C TRP A 71 15.75 -1.06 1.37
N THR A 72 16.73 -0.32 1.89
CA THR A 72 16.62 0.41 3.15
C THR A 72 16.87 1.89 2.93
N PHE A 73 16.05 2.71 3.56
CA PHE A 73 16.06 4.16 3.38
C PHE A 73 15.36 4.88 4.53
N GLU A 74 15.73 6.12 4.73
CA GLU A 74 15.02 6.99 5.66
C GLU A 74 13.73 7.54 5.00
N PRO A 75 12.62 7.65 5.73
CA PRO A 75 11.33 8.12 5.18
C PRO A 75 11.42 9.47 4.47
N HIS A 76 12.18 10.41 5.02
CA HIS A 76 12.33 11.74 4.42
C HIS A 76 13.12 11.72 3.09
N VAL A 77 14.04 10.76 2.90
CA VAL A 77 14.74 10.55 1.62
C VAL A 77 13.75 9.97 0.60
N ALA A 78 13.01 8.95 1.01
CA ALA A 78 11.96 8.35 0.20
C ALA A 78 10.92 9.38 -0.27
N MET A 79 10.45 10.23 0.65
CA MET A 79 9.51 11.32 0.33
C MET A 79 10.10 12.32 -0.65
N ARG A 80 11.33 12.77 -0.42
CA ARG A 80 12.01 13.72 -1.32
C ARG A 80 12.11 13.17 -2.74
N VAL A 81 12.54 11.93 -2.90
CA VAL A 81 12.64 11.27 -4.21
C VAL A 81 11.27 11.12 -4.87
N THR A 82 10.26 10.73 -4.10
CA THR A 82 8.88 10.62 -4.60
C THR A 82 8.37 11.96 -5.13
N MET A 83 8.52 13.01 -4.35
CA MET A 83 8.07 14.34 -4.73
C MET A 83 8.85 14.87 -5.94
N GLN A 84 10.17 14.62 -6.01
CA GLN A 84 10.97 14.97 -7.17
C GLN A 84 10.48 14.27 -8.45
N MET A 85 10.19 12.97 -8.38
CA MET A 85 9.68 12.23 -9.55
C MET A 85 8.30 12.72 -10.00
N LEU A 86 7.44 13.12 -9.06
CA LEU A 86 6.13 13.71 -9.37
C LEU A 86 6.26 15.07 -10.02
N ASP A 87 7.14 15.91 -9.50
CA ASP A 87 7.42 17.26 -10.05
C ASP A 87 8.00 17.18 -11.47
N GLU A 88 9.04 16.36 -11.68
CA GLU A 88 9.63 16.11 -13.00
C GLU A 88 8.61 15.60 -14.03
N ALA A 89 7.63 14.83 -13.58
CA ALA A 89 6.53 14.35 -14.43
C ALA A 89 5.42 15.41 -14.66
N GLY A 90 5.50 16.56 -14.01
CA GLY A 90 4.49 17.60 -14.09
C GLY A 90 3.18 17.24 -13.40
N VAL A 91 3.22 16.40 -12.38
CA VAL A 91 2.04 16.03 -11.58
C VAL A 91 1.73 17.12 -10.57
N ARG A 92 0.52 17.66 -10.62
CA ARG A 92 0.04 18.57 -9.59
C ARG A 92 -0.40 17.81 -8.35
N VAL A 93 0.35 17.88 -7.27
CA VAL A 93 0.02 17.26 -5.99
C VAL A 93 -0.79 18.21 -5.13
N LEU A 94 -1.92 17.74 -4.60
CA LEU A 94 -2.79 18.45 -3.67
C LEU A 94 -3.02 17.57 -2.44
N THR A 95 -2.45 17.95 -1.32
CA THR A 95 -2.60 17.28 -0.03
C THR A 95 -3.88 17.73 0.71
N GLU A 96 -4.25 17.01 1.75
CA GLU A 96 -5.44 17.25 2.58
C GLU A 96 -6.75 17.29 1.77
N ARG A 97 -6.86 16.42 0.76
CA ARG A 97 -7.99 16.31 -0.16
C ARG A 97 -8.78 15.01 0.04
N TYR A 98 -9.41 14.89 1.20
CA TYR A 98 -10.32 13.77 1.49
C TYR A 98 -11.47 13.71 0.50
N LEU A 99 -11.68 12.53 -0.08
CA LEU A 99 -12.86 12.25 -0.88
C LEU A 99 -14.11 12.28 0.01
N LYS A 100 -15.09 13.09 -0.36
CA LYS A 100 -16.40 13.14 0.28
C LYS A 100 -17.46 12.37 -0.48
N SER A 101 -17.46 12.52 -1.79
CA SER A 101 -18.42 11.85 -2.67
C SER A 101 -17.98 11.95 -4.13
N VAL A 102 -18.67 11.21 -4.99
CA VAL A 102 -18.54 11.31 -6.44
C VAL A 102 -19.88 11.71 -7.05
N THR A 103 -19.85 12.43 -8.17
CA THR A 103 -21.01 12.57 -9.03
C THR A 103 -20.85 11.66 -10.24
N LYS A 104 -21.97 11.11 -10.70
CA LYS A 104 -22.02 10.17 -11.82
C LYS A 104 -23.11 10.54 -12.80
N ASP A 105 -22.88 10.19 -14.05
CA ASP A 105 -23.89 10.12 -15.11
C ASP A 105 -23.93 8.65 -15.59
N GLY A 106 -24.95 7.93 -15.16
CA GLY A 106 -25.01 6.48 -15.32
C GLY A 106 -23.79 5.78 -14.67
N PRO A 107 -23.04 4.96 -15.41
CA PRO A 107 -21.83 4.29 -14.88
C PRO A 107 -20.60 5.20 -14.83
N ARG A 108 -20.65 6.39 -15.46
CA ARG A 108 -19.51 7.27 -15.60
C ARG A 108 -19.37 8.23 -14.42
N ILE A 109 -18.19 8.28 -13.79
CA ILE A 109 -17.85 9.33 -12.84
C ILE A 109 -17.66 10.65 -13.61
N THR A 110 -18.30 11.71 -13.16
CA THR A 110 -18.20 13.05 -13.75
C THR A 110 -17.37 13.99 -12.88
N SER A 111 -17.37 13.79 -11.57
CA SER A 111 -16.49 14.56 -10.68
C SER A 111 -16.22 13.83 -9.36
N LEU A 112 -15.10 14.21 -8.73
CA LEU A 112 -14.80 13.94 -7.32
C LEU A 112 -15.08 15.20 -6.50
N ILE A 113 -15.74 15.04 -5.37
CA ILE A 113 -16.01 16.11 -4.41
C ILE A 113 -15.14 15.87 -3.17
N THR A 114 -14.30 16.81 -2.84
CA THR A 114 -13.46 16.81 -1.63
C THR A 114 -13.92 17.90 -0.66
N LYS A 115 -13.26 17.97 0.50
CA LYS A 115 -13.50 19.04 1.45
C LYS A 115 -13.38 20.44 0.83
N ASP A 116 -12.39 20.63 -0.05
CA ASP A 116 -11.95 21.96 -0.52
C ASP A 116 -12.09 22.14 -2.04
N GLY A 117 -12.93 21.35 -2.69
CA GLY A 117 -13.19 21.54 -4.11
C GLY A 117 -13.77 20.33 -4.83
N THR A 118 -14.13 20.61 -6.09
CA THR A 118 -14.64 19.60 -7.03
C THR A 118 -13.64 19.44 -8.16
N PHE A 119 -13.33 18.20 -8.49
CA PHE A 119 -12.35 17.85 -9.52
C PHE A 119 -13.01 17.06 -10.64
N THR A 120 -12.78 17.46 -11.86
CA THR A 120 -13.27 16.78 -13.06
C THR A 120 -12.11 16.25 -13.87
N ALA A 121 -12.25 15.05 -14.43
CA ALA A 121 -11.26 14.41 -15.27
C ALA A 121 -11.92 13.48 -16.31
N ARG A 122 -11.15 13.05 -17.29
CA ARG A 122 -11.57 12.00 -18.22
C ARG A 122 -11.41 10.59 -17.65
N VAL A 123 -10.41 10.43 -16.78
CA VAL A 123 -10.07 9.16 -16.12
C VAL A 123 -9.85 9.44 -14.64
N TYR A 124 -10.37 8.55 -13.81
CA TYR A 124 -10.18 8.56 -12.37
C TYR A 124 -9.47 7.27 -11.97
N VAL A 125 -8.48 7.37 -11.11
CA VAL A 125 -7.69 6.24 -10.62
C VAL A 125 -7.80 6.23 -9.09
N ASP A 126 -8.21 5.11 -8.54
CA ASP A 126 -8.17 4.87 -7.10
C ASP A 126 -6.80 4.28 -6.74
N GLY A 127 -6.02 5.03 -5.99
CA GLY A 127 -4.72 4.61 -5.46
C GLY A 127 -4.72 4.55 -3.94
N SER A 128 -5.92 4.63 -3.30
CA SER A 128 -6.05 4.47 -1.86
C SER A 128 -5.86 3.01 -1.42
N TYR A 129 -5.57 2.78 -0.16
CA TYR A 129 -5.50 1.44 0.41
C TYR A 129 -6.88 0.81 0.57
N GLU A 130 -7.86 1.63 0.94
CA GLU A 130 -9.21 1.17 1.29
C GLU A 130 -10.16 1.09 0.09
N GLY A 131 -9.79 1.66 -1.06
CA GLY A 131 -10.66 1.71 -2.24
C GLY A 131 -11.83 2.70 -2.10
N ASP A 132 -11.59 3.84 -1.45
CA ASP A 132 -12.63 4.83 -1.14
C ASP A 132 -13.34 5.35 -2.38
N LEU A 133 -12.60 5.62 -3.45
CA LEU A 133 -13.18 6.06 -4.71
C LEU A 133 -13.99 4.94 -5.37
N MET A 134 -13.50 3.72 -5.34
CA MET A 134 -14.16 2.53 -5.86
C MET A 134 -15.52 2.33 -5.16
N ALA A 135 -15.51 2.38 -3.82
CA ALA A 135 -16.72 2.25 -3.02
C ALA A 135 -17.72 3.39 -3.27
N ALA A 136 -17.25 4.64 -3.28
CA ALA A 136 -18.08 5.82 -3.56
C ALA A 136 -18.68 5.81 -4.97
N ALA A 137 -17.98 5.20 -5.93
CA ALA A 137 -18.45 5.02 -7.29
C ALA A 137 -19.51 3.92 -7.44
N GLY A 138 -19.73 3.11 -6.39
CA GLY A 138 -20.70 2.00 -6.41
C GLY A 138 -20.19 0.79 -7.22
N VAL A 139 -18.88 0.60 -7.29
CA VAL A 139 -18.29 -0.63 -7.82
C VAL A 139 -18.53 -1.75 -6.81
N ASN A 140 -18.81 -2.94 -7.26
CA ASN A 140 -18.92 -4.10 -6.39
C ASN A 140 -17.57 -4.43 -5.78
N TRP A 141 -17.54 -4.63 -4.48
CA TRP A 141 -16.33 -4.95 -3.75
C TRP A 141 -16.62 -5.97 -2.64
N THR A 142 -15.57 -6.64 -2.19
CA THR A 142 -15.62 -7.56 -1.05
C THR A 142 -14.49 -7.24 -0.09
N ILE A 143 -14.65 -7.66 1.15
CA ILE A 143 -13.59 -7.57 2.18
C ILE A 143 -13.20 -8.95 2.66
N GLY A 144 -12.01 -9.03 3.25
CA GLY A 144 -11.50 -10.25 3.83
C GLY A 144 -11.05 -11.26 2.79
N ARG A 145 -10.86 -12.48 3.25
CA ARG A 145 -10.33 -13.59 2.45
C ARG A 145 -11.47 -14.46 1.94
N GLU A 146 -11.47 -14.73 0.63
CA GLU A 146 -12.40 -15.67 -0.01
C GLU A 146 -12.04 -17.12 0.30
N GLY A 147 -13.03 -18.02 0.19
CA GLY A 147 -12.84 -19.46 0.28
C GLY A 147 -12.26 -20.02 -1.03
N ARG A 148 -11.56 -21.15 -0.96
CA ARG A 148 -10.92 -21.80 -2.12
C ARG A 148 -11.88 -22.14 -3.25
N ALA A 149 -13.10 -22.52 -2.90
CA ALA A 149 -14.11 -22.90 -3.87
C ALA A 149 -14.70 -21.71 -4.67
N GLU A 150 -14.56 -20.48 -4.17
CA GLU A 150 -15.19 -19.31 -4.77
C GLU A 150 -14.62 -19.01 -6.16
N TYR A 151 -13.29 -19.09 -6.29
CA TYR A 151 -12.58 -18.85 -7.56
C TYR A 151 -11.66 -20.00 -7.97
N GLY A 152 -11.64 -21.13 -7.24
CA GLY A 152 -10.80 -22.27 -7.53
C GLY A 152 -9.32 -22.05 -7.23
N GLU A 153 -8.97 -21.16 -6.35
CA GLU A 153 -7.59 -20.79 -6.03
C GLU A 153 -7.03 -21.64 -4.88
N SER A 154 -5.96 -22.37 -5.15
CA SER A 154 -5.37 -23.32 -4.19
C SER A 154 -4.81 -22.68 -2.91
N LEU A 155 -4.42 -21.40 -2.97
CA LEU A 155 -3.85 -20.64 -1.86
C LEU A 155 -4.89 -19.73 -1.16
N ALA A 156 -6.13 -19.66 -1.65
CA ALA A 156 -7.21 -18.98 -0.97
C ALA A 156 -7.67 -19.74 0.28
N GLY A 157 -8.63 -19.18 1.00
CA GLY A 157 -9.13 -19.75 2.24
C GLY A 157 -8.29 -19.38 3.46
N LYS A 158 -8.69 -19.84 4.62
CA LYS A 158 -7.98 -19.60 5.88
C LYS A 158 -6.60 -20.24 5.84
N GLN A 159 -5.60 -19.47 6.23
CA GLN A 159 -4.21 -19.89 6.25
C GLN A 159 -3.77 -20.05 7.72
N TYR A 160 -3.33 -21.25 8.07
CA TYR A 160 -2.78 -21.50 9.38
C TYR A 160 -1.24 -21.48 9.32
N PRO A 161 -0.58 -20.95 10.37
CA PRO A 161 0.87 -21.03 10.45
C PRO A 161 1.33 -22.49 10.39
N LYS A 162 2.22 -22.82 9.47
CA LYS A 162 2.80 -24.17 9.37
C LYS A 162 3.79 -24.47 10.52
N GLN A 163 4.26 -23.44 11.20
CA GLN A 163 5.12 -23.56 12.37
C GLN A 163 4.33 -23.17 13.62
N LYS A 164 4.42 -24.02 14.65
CA LYS A 164 3.89 -23.65 15.96
C LYS A 164 4.69 -22.45 16.49
N MET A 165 4.03 -21.33 16.64
CA MET A 165 4.58 -20.19 17.34
C MET A 165 4.51 -20.50 18.83
N ASN A 166 5.65 -20.43 19.53
CA ASN A 166 5.73 -20.66 20.96
C ASN A 166 5.29 -19.41 21.72
N ILE A 167 4.04 -18.99 21.49
CA ILE A 167 3.42 -17.82 22.11
C ILE A 167 2.42 -18.34 23.14
N ASN A 168 2.57 -17.89 24.39
CA ASN A 168 1.59 -18.12 25.42
C ASN A 168 0.51 -17.03 25.34
N GLY A 169 -0.71 -17.41 25.02
CA GLY A 169 -1.87 -16.52 24.98
C GLY A 169 -2.55 -16.30 26.33
N PHE A 170 -1.97 -16.78 27.45
CA PHE A 170 -2.54 -16.68 28.78
C PHE A 170 -1.68 -15.83 29.71
N ASP A 171 -2.32 -15.16 30.65
CA ASP A 171 -1.66 -14.48 31.76
C ASP A 171 -1.16 -15.48 32.83
N GLU A 172 -0.49 -14.98 33.88
CA GLU A 172 0.02 -15.78 34.99
C GLU A 172 -1.10 -16.51 35.77
N GLN A 173 -2.34 -16.05 35.70
CA GLN A 173 -3.51 -16.61 36.34
C GLN A 173 -4.26 -17.60 35.44
N GLY A 174 -3.81 -17.81 34.20
CA GLY A 174 -4.41 -18.71 33.23
C GLY A 174 -5.61 -18.15 32.48
N ASN A 175 -5.84 -16.83 32.51
CA ASN A 175 -6.87 -16.19 31.71
C ASN A 175 -6.29 -15.83 30.33
N LEU A 176 -7.13 -15.83 29.29
CA LEU A 176 -6.73 -15.36 27.97
C LEU A 176 -6.36 -13.87 28.02
N LEU A 177 -5.27 -13.53 27.35
CA LEU A 177 -4.88 -12.13 27.15
C LEU A 177 -5.94 -11.40 26.33
N PRO A 178 -6.08 -10.06 26.50
CA PRO A 178 -7.00 -9.27 25.70
C PRO A 178 -6.78 -9.50 24.20
N LEU A 179 -7.87 -9.60 23.45
CA LEU A 179 -7.89 -9.85 21.99
C LEU A 179 -7.38 -11.24 21.55
N VAL A 180 -7.06 -12.13 22.46
CA VAL A 180 -6.78 -13.54 22.16
C VAL A 180 -8.05 -14.36 22.30
N THR A 181 -8.30 -15.25 21.35
CA THR A 181 -9.42 -16.19 21.37
C THR A 181 -8.92 -17.61 21.18
N THR A 182 -9.64 -18.58 21.76
CA THR A 182 -9.47 -20.00 21.46
C THR A 182 -10.46 -20.51 20.41
N ASP A 183 -11.25 -19.60 19.84
CA ASP A 183 -12.22 -19.98 18.82
C ASP A 183 -11.52 -20.58 17.62
N ASP A 184 -12.08 -21.67 17.11
CA ASP A 184 -11.59 -22.28 15.88
C ASP A 184 -11.80 -21.31 14.71
N ALA A 185 -10.72 -21.01 14.00
CA ALA A 185 -10.78 -20.17 12.81
C ALA A 185 -11.59 -20.84 11.66
N GLY A 186 -12.04 -22.09 11.83
CA GLY A 186 -12.79 -22.86 10.85
C GLY A 186 -11.92 -23.57 9.81
N ALA A 187 -12.54 -24.19 8.82
CA ALA A 187 -11.83 -25.00 7.82
C ALA A 187 -10.94 -24.15 6.90
N GLU A 188 -9.80 -24.70 6.50
CA GLU A 188 -8.87 -24.02 5.56
C GLU A 188 -9.52 -23.65 4.21
N GLU A 189 -10.48 -24.44 3.75
CA GLU A 189 -11.22 -24.17 2.51
C GLU A 189 -12.15 -22.96 2.63
N GLY A 190 -12.56 -22.62 3.85
CA GLY A 190 -13.49 -21.52 4.12
C GLY A 190 -12.84 -20.14 3.96
N GLY A 191 -13.64 -19.17 3.58
CA GLY A 191 -13.25 -17.77 3.59
C GLY A 191 -13.26 -17.16 5.00
N ASP A 192 -12.57 -16.03 5.15
CA ASP A 192 -12.61 -15.22 6.37
C ASP A 192 -12.83 -13.75 6.01
N ARG A 193 -14.05 -13.30 6.19
CA ARG A 193 -14.45 -11.92 5.87
C ARG A 193 -14.05 -10.91 6.95
N ASN A 194 -13.52 -11.37 8.08
CA ASN A 194 -13.06 -10.50 9.16
C ASN A 194 -11.57 -10.13 9.04
N VAL A 195 -10.85 -10.78 8.15
CA VAL A 195 -9.42 -10.52 7.93
C VAL A 195 -9.28 -9.41 6.89
N MET A 196 -8.56 -8.37 7.24
CA MET A 196 -8.03 -7.42 6.25
C MET A 196 -6.81 -8.06 5.58
N THR A 197 -6.85 -8.16 4.29
CA THR A 197 -5.74 -8.69 3.47
C THR A 197 -4.93 -7.57 2.85
#